data_f57f165cf293fa853515c56e553cb8d6
#
_entry.id   f57f165cf293fa853515c56e553cb8d6
#
_cell.length_a   1.000
_cell.length_b   1.000
_cell.length_c   1.000
_cell.angle_alpha   90.00
_cell.angle_beta   90.00
_cell.angle_gamma   90.00
#
_symmetry.space_group_name_H-M   'P 1'
#
loop_
_entity.id
_entity.type
_entity.pdbx_description
1 polymer ?
#
loop_
_entity_poly.entity_id
_entity_poly.type
_entity_poly.pdbx_seq_one_letter_code
_entity_poly.pdbx_strand_id
1 'polypeptide(L)'
;MTRTAVRATIPALALWLCLANATYALNTTQNTSQNTNHVLGQVNFEGKTNIDKSSGVWVDGQYLGYVKELKGNKKVLLVPGKHEIAIRQVGYKEITESIEVGPGSTTIVNVRMEMDPNAVHSNITGEVKLQVTPDRAAVFVDGKYAGYVHQFGGVKRAMLIAPGKHHIKIALPGYREFETDITVQANQKVTVKTELAPASIAAEGSELK
;
A
#
# COMPACT_ATOMS: atom_id res chain seq x y z
N MET A 1 -17.66 8.79 -88.57
CA MET A 1 -17.95 7.65 -89.53
C MET A 1 -18.29 6.45 -88.65
N THR A 2 -19.53 5.98 -88.91
CA THR A 2 -20.10 4.63 -88.75
C THR A 2 -20.03 4.01 -87.36
N ARG A 3 -21.11 4.05 -86.57
CA ARG A 3 -22.28 3.13 -86.51
C ARG A 3 -21.85 1.67 -86.44
N THR A 4 -22.17 0.97 -85.38
CA THR A 4 -23.24 -0.04 -85.45
C THR A 4 -23.63 -0.53 -84.07
N ALA A 5 -24.93 -0.52 -83.82
CA ALA A 5 -25.59 -1.14 -82.70
C ALA A 5 -26.03 -2.55 -83.07
N VAL A 6 -26.03 -3.51 -82.17
CA VAL A 6 -26.86 -4.73 -82.23
C VAL A 6 -27.26 -5.15 -80.84
N ARG A 7 -28.46 -5.01 -80.48
CA ARG A 7 -29.61 -5.73 -79.99
C ARG A 7 -29.34 -7.03 -79.26
N ALA A 8 -29.69 -7.02 -77.94
CA ALA A 8 -30.77 -7.81 -77.33
C ALA A 8 -30.81 -9.33 -77.56
N THR A 9 -30.80 -10.04 -76.42
CA THR A 9 -31.83 -11.05 -76.13
C THR A 9 -31.76 -11.45 -74.68
N ILE A 10 -32.91 -11.33 -74.01
CA ILE A 10 -33.20 -12.01 -72.76
C ILE A 10 -33.80 -13.38 -73.10
N PRO A 11 -33.50 -14.44 -72.32
CA PRO A 11 -34.61 -15.20 -71.77
C PRO A 11 -34.42 -15.59 -70.34
N ALA A 12 -35.45 -15.31 -69.56
CA ALA A 12 -36.29 -16.22 -68.80
C ALA A 12 -35.67 -17.00 -67.62
N LEU A 13 -36.16 -16.62 -66.48
CA LEU A 13 -36.58 -17.46 -65.27
C LEU A 13 -35.80 -18.77 -64.99
N ALA A 14 -35.12 -18.74 -63.89
CA ALA A 14 -35.14 -19.88 -62.99
C ALA A 14 -35.18 -19.37 -61.54
N LEU A 15 -36.36 -19.48 -60.92
CA LEU A 15 -36.64 -19.28 -59.55
C LEU A 15 -35.97 -20.41 -58.76
N TRP A 16 -34.87 -20.14 -58.04
CA TRP A 16 -34.33 -21.03 -57.03
C TRP A 16 -34.47 -20.39 -55.69
N LEU A 17 -35.51 -20.89 -54.97
CA LEU A 17 -35.64 -20.68 -53.53
C LEU A 17 -34.46 -21.35 -52.84
N CYS A 18 -33.43 -20.61 -52.46
CA CYS A 18 -32.48 -21.04 -51.42
C CYS A 18 -33.00 -20.54 -50.09
N LEU A 19 -33.58 -21.48 -49.33
CA LEU A 19 -33.79 -21.30 -47.92
C LEU A 19 -32.43 -21.07 -47.27
N ALA A 20 -32.09 -19.83 -46.98
CA ALA A 20 -30.98 -19.49 -46.13
C ALA A 20 -31.40 -19.78 -44.68
N ASN A 21 -30.99 -20.94 -44.15
CA ASN A 21 -30.99 -21.20 -42.74
C ASN A 21 -30.00 -20.24 -42.10
N ALA A 22 -30.51 -19.14 -41.60
CA ALA A 22 -29.77 -18.27 -40.70
C ALA A 22 -29.62 -19.02 -39.35
N THR A 23 -28.56 -19.78 -39.22
CA THR A 23 -28.09 -20.26 -37.92
C THR A 23 -27.59 -19.03 -37.16
N TYR A 24 -28.45 -18.51 -36.31
CA TYR A 24 -28.03 -17.57 -35.27
C TYR A 24 -27.08 -18.31 -34.36
N ALA A 25 -25.78 -18.17 -34.62
CA ALA A 25 -24.76 -18.53 -33.66
C ALA A 25 -24.95 -17.61 -32.44
N LEU A 26 -25.62 -18.13 -31.42
CA LEU A 26 -25.60 -17.56 -30.07
C LEU A 26 -24.13 -17.55 -29.63
N ASN A 27 -23.50 -16.38 -29.79
CA ASN A 27 -22.23 -16.09 -29.16
C ASN A 27 -22.52 -16.04 -27.64
N THR A 28 -22.57 -17.21 -27.05
CA THR A 28 -22.48 -17.31 -25.58
C THR A 28 -21.08 -16.85 -25.23
N THR A 29 -20.93 -15.57 -24.96
CA THR A 29 -19.74 -15.07 -24.29
C THR A 29 -19.72 -15.76 -22.94
N GLN A 30 -19.02 -16.88 -22.91
CA GLN A 30 -18.65 -17.51 -21.64
C GLN A 30 -17.78 -16.49 -20.93
N ASN A 31 -18.39 -15.72 -20.01
CA ASN A 31 -17.66 -15.09 -18.92
C ASN A 31 -17.04 -16.24 -18.12
N THR A 32 -15.95 -16.77 -18.65
CA THR A 32 -15.03 -17.55 -17.85
C THR A 32 -14.47 -16.53 -16.86
N SER A 33 -15.10 -16.41 -15.69
CA SER A 33 -14.45 -15.88 -14.52
C SER A 33 -13.21 -16.73 -14.36
N GLN A 34 -12.11 -16.27 -14.97
CA GLN A 34 -10.81 -16.83 -14.68
C GLN A 34 -10.58 -16.56 -13.20
N ASN A 35 -10.88 -17.57 -12.40
CA ASN A 35 -10.42 -17.66 -11.04
C ASN A 35 -8.90 -17.82 -11.17
N THR A 36 -8.23 -16.72 -11.51
CA THR A 36 -6.78 -16.64 -11.52
C THR A 36 -6.41 -16.75 -10.06
N ASN A 37 -6.13 -17.96 -9.61
CA ASN A 37 -5.39 -18.19 -8.38
C ASN A 37 -4.05 -17.48 -8.59
N HIS A 38 -4.02 -16.19 -8.29
CA HIS A 38 -2.80 -15.42 -8.33
C HIS A 38 -1.90 -15.98 -7.24
N VAL A 39 -0.90 -16.76 -7.66
CA VAL A 39 0.15 -17.20 -6.76
C VAL A 39 0.90 -15.95 -6.35
N LEU A 40 0.69 -15.51 -5.10
CA LEU A 40 1.34 -14.31 -4.58
C LEU A 40 2.86 -14.49 -4.57
N GLY A 41 3.58 -13.41 -4.85
CA GLY A 41 5.00 -13.35 -4.61
C GLY A 41 5.29 -12.87 -3.19
N GLN A 42 6.45 -13.22 -2.66
CA GLN A 42 6.91 -12.82 -1.34
C GLN A 42 7.93 -11.70 -1.46
N VAL A 43 7.85 -10.68 -0.59
CA VAL A 43 8.88 -9.66 -0.44
C VAL A 43 9.51 -9.76 0.94
N ASN A 44 10.84 -9.84 0.97
CA ASN A 44 11.64 -9.87 2.19
C ASN A 44 12.44 -8.58 2.30
N PHE A 45 12.42 -7.97 3.49
CA PHE A 45 13.19 -6.76 3.80
C PHE A 45 14.38 -7.14 4.68
N GLU A 46 15.59 -6.77 4.26
CA GLU A 46 16.82 -7.07 4.97
C GLU A 46 17.57 -5.80 5.37
N GLY A 47 17.65 -5.54 6.67
CA GLY A 47 18.44 -4.46 7.25
C GLY A 47 19.56 -5.01 8.13
N LYS A 48 20.75 -4.41 8.04
CA LYS A 48 21.94 -4.83 8.82
C LYS A 48 22.01 -4.12 10.17
N THR A 49 21.82 -2.80 10.19
CA THR A 49 21.91 -1.98 11.40
C THR A 49 20.61 -1.98 12.20
N ASN A 50 20.65 -1.49 13.42
CA ASN A 50 19.44 -1.29 14.21
C ASN A 50 18.52 -0.23 13.59
N ILE A 51 19.10 0.77 12.93
CA ILE A 51 18.36 1.81 12.21
C ILE A 51 17.59 1.18 11.05
N ASP A 52 18.27 0.44 10.18
CA ASP A 52 17.63 -0.24 9.06
C ASP A 52 16.48 -1.14 9.55
N LYS A 53 16.72 -1.89 10.64
CA LYS A 53 15.74 -2.82 11.22
C LYS A 53 14.53 -2.13 11.84
N SER A 54 14.68 -0.88 12.29
CA SER A 54 13.61 -0.09 12.91
C SER A 54 12.87 0.81 11.93
N SER A 55 13.34 0.91 10.69
CA SER A 55 12.72 1.72 9.66
C SER A 55 11.34 1.20 9.27
N GLY A 56 10.40 2.11 9.08
CA GLY A 56 9.06 1.79 8.61
C GLY A 56 9.04 1.45 7.13
N VAL A 57 8.14 0.56 6.75
CA VAL A 57 7.97 0.06 5.37
C VAL A 57 6.57 0.39 4.88
N TRP A 58 6.50 0.99 3.71
CA TRP A 58 5.28 1.23 2.93
C TRP A 58 5.36 0.45 1.64
N VAL A 59 4.22 -0.08 1.22
CA VAL A 59 4.02 -0.69 -0.09
C VAL A 59 2.81 -0.02 -0.71
N ASP A 60 2.97 0.50 -1.92
CA ASP A 60 1.92 1.20 -2.65
C ASP A 60 1.23 2.29 -1.80
N GLY A 61 2.03 3.03 -1.03
CA GLY A 61 1.57 4.08 -0.13
C GLY A 61 0.99 3.61 1.21
N GLN A 62 0.81 2.30 1.41
CA GLN A 62 0.25 1.75 2.65
C GLN A 62 1.35 1.32 3.63
N TYR A 63 1.29 1.79 4.87
CA TYR A 63 2.17 1.33 5.93
C TYR A 63 1.89 -0.13 6.29
N LEU A 64 2.92 -0.97 6.31
CA LEU A 64 2.82 -2.39 6.64
C LEU A 64 3.40 -2.75 8.02
N GLY A 65 4.42 -2.05 8.45
CA GLY A 65 5.16 -2.35 9.66
C GLY A 65 6.59 -1.83 9.56
N TYR A 66 7.48 -2.32 10.39
CA TYR A 66 8.91 -2.00 10.33
C TYR A 66 9.74 -3.23 9.92
N VAL A 67 10.90 -3.00 9.33
CA VAL A 67 11.73 -4.05 8.68
C VAL A 67 11.90 -5.30 9.54
N LYS A 68 12.24 -5.15 10.83
CA LYS A 68 12.46 -6.29 11.73
C LYS A 68 11.18 -7.11 11.97
N GLU A 69 10.03 -6.47 11.92
CA GLU A 69 8.73 -7.12 12.14
C GLU A 69 8.28 -7.96 10.94
N LEU A 70 8.59 -7.48 9.71
CA LEU A 70 8.12 -8.09 8.46
C LEU A 70 8.94 -9.35 8.10
N LYS A 71 9.02 -10.31 9.06
CA LYS A 71 9.76 -11.57 8.94
C LYS A 71 8.95 -12.76 9.46
N GLY A 72 9.34 -13.94 9.06
CA GLY A 72 8.71 -15.17 9.55
C GLY A 72 7.22 -15.25 9.20
N ASN A 73 6.35 -15.28 10.20
CA ASN A 73 4.89 -15.37 10.02
C ASN A 73 4.24 -14.08 9.50
N LYS A 74 4.96 -12.95 9.52
CA LYS A 74 4.52 -11.65 9.00
C LYS A 74 5.17 -11.33 7.65
N LYS A 75 5.22 -12.33 6.77
CA LYS A 75 5.73 -12.17 5.42
C LYS A 75 4.85 -11.20 4.64
N VAL A 76 5.49 -10.36 3.83
CA VAL A 76 4.78 -9.51 2.88
C VAL A 76 4.51 -10.31 1.61
N LEU A 77 3.24 -10.55 1.33
CA LEU A 77 2.76 -11.24 0.14
C LEU A 77 2.05 -10.22 -0.74
N LEU A 78 2.49 -10.10 -1.99
CA LEU A 78 1.94 -9.16 -2.96
C LEU A 78 1.45 -9.91 -4.19
N VAL A 79 0.48 -9.33 -4.89
CA VAL A 79 0.08 -9.82 -6.21
C VAL A 79 1.26 -9.65 -7.17
N PRO A 80 1.40 -10.51 -8.19
CA PRO A 80 2.42 -10.31 -9.21
C PRO A 80 2.25 -8.98 -9.93
N GLY A 81 3.37 -8.27 -10.15
CA GLY A 81 3.37 -6.96 -10.80
C GLY A 81 4.38 -5.99 -10.21
N LYS A 82 4.25 -4.73 -10.62
CA LYS A 82 5.08 -3.63 -10.09
C LYS A 82 4.48 -3.07 -8.82
N HIS A 83 5.34 -2.86 -7.83
CA HIS A 83 4.99 -2.26 -6.55
C HIS A 83 5.99 -1.18 -6.18
N GLU A 84 5.50 -0.12 -5.56
CA GLU A 84 6.34 0.94 -5.01
C GLU A 84 6.63 0.63 -3.53
N ILE A 85 7.90 0.58 -3.20
CA ILE A 85 8.37 0.41 -1.82
C ILE A 85 8.93 1.75 -1.34
N ALA A 86 8.44 2.24 -0.20
CA ALA A 86 9.03 3.37 0.49
C ALA A 86 9.48 2.96 1.89
N ILE A 87 10.71 3.35 2.26
CA ILE A 87 11.28 3.06 3.58
C ILE A 87 11.68 4.37 4.24
N ARG A 88 11.18 4.58 5.47
CA ARG A 88 11.29 5.84 6.18
C ARG A 88 11.84 5.65 7.58
N GLN A 89 12.72 6.57 7.98
CA GLN A 89 13.26 6.67 9.33
C GLN A 89 13.58 8.14 9.64
N VAL A 90 13.23 8.58 10.85
CA VAL A 90 13.55 9.95 11.28
C VAL A 90 15.04 10.22 11.24
N GLY A 91 15.45 11.36 10.69
CA GLY A 91 16.86 11.76 10.54
C GLY A 91 17.59 11.09 9.39
N TYR A 92 16.88 10.31 8.56
CA TYR A 92 17.46 9.58 7.43
C TYR A 92 16.72 9.93 6.14
N LYS A 93 17.42 9.80 5.02
CA LYS A 93 16.82 9.95 3.69
C LYS A 93 15.82 8.84 3.45
N GLU A 94 14.69 9.19 2.86
CA GLU A 94 13.71 8.20 2.40
C GLU A 94 14.29 7.37 1.24
N ILE A 95 14.07 6.07 1.29
CA ILE A 95 14.36 5.17 0.18
C ILE A 95 13.03 4.91 -0.53
N THR A 96 12.97 5.20 -1.83
CA THR A 96 11.85 4.82 -2.70
C THR A 96 12.36 3.98 -3.83
N GLU A 97 11.82 2.78 -4.01
CA GLU A 97 12.22 1.81 -5.02
C GLU A 97 10.99 1.17 -5.65
N SER A 98 11.00 1.03 -6.97
CA SER A 98 9.99 0.24 -7.69
C SER A 98 10.52 -1.17 -7.90
N ILE A 99 9.82 -2.16 -7.38
CA ILE A 99 10.16 -3.57 -7.52
C ILE A 99 9.15 -4.29 -8.41
N GLU A 100 9.59 -5.35 -9.07
CA GLU A 100 8.70 -6.26 -9.78
C GLU A 100 8.62 -7.59 -9.02
N VAL A 101 7.39 -7.99 -8.69
CA VAL A 101 7.10 -9.21 -7.95
C VAL A 101 6.54 -10.24 -8.92
N GLY A 102 7.24 -11.36 -9.06
CA GLY A 102 6.78 -12.49 -9.87
C GLY A 102 5.88 -13.45 -9.07
N PRO A 103 5.03 -14.23 -9.75
CA PRO A 103 4.20 -15.23 -9.09
C PRO A 103 5.07 -16.31 -8.42
N GLY A 104 4.81 -16.58 -7.15
CA GLY A 104 5.53 -17.57 -6.34
C GLY A 104 7.01 -17.26 -6.10
N SER A 105 7.50 -16.11 -6.56
CA SER A 105 8.89 -15.70 -6.39
C SER A 105 9.12 -15.04 -5.03
N THR A 106 10.40 -14.93 -4.63
CA THR A 106 10.82 -14.13 -3.48
C THR A 106 11.72 -13.02 -3.96
N THR A 107 11.30 -11.77 -3.70
CA THR A 107 12.06 -10.55 -3.97
C THR A 107 12.69 -10.07 -2.66
N ILE A 108 13.98 -9.75 -2.67
CA ILE A 108 14.71 -9.25 -1.50
C ILE A 108 14.96 -7.76 -1.68
N VAL A 109 14.50 -6.95 -0.74
CA VAL A 109 14.77 -5.51 -0.65
C VAL A 109 15.81 -5.28 0.44
N ASN A 110 17.00 -4.82 0.04
CA ASN A 110 18.09 -4.51 0.96
C ASN A 110 17.93 -3.09 1.50
N VAL A 111 17.65 -2.98 2.79
CA VAL A 111 17.47 -1.70 3.47
C VAL A 111 18.80 -1.19 3.99
N ARG A 112 19.21 -0.01 3.54
CA ARG A 112 20.41 0.69 4.00
C ARG A 112 20.09 2.18 4.13
N MET A 113 19.77 2.58 5.34
CA MET A 113 19.40 3.98 5.62
C MET A 113 20.64 4.88 5.63
N GLU A 114 20.57 6.00 4.90
CA GLU A 114 21.60 7.03 4.89
C GLU A 114 21.11 8.23 5.70
N MET A 115 21.98 8.78 6.57
CA MET A 115 21.67 9.96 7.35
C MET A 115 21.33 11.15 6.43
N ASP A 116 20.26 11.85 6.74
CA ASP A 116 19.92 13.08 6.03
C ASP A 116 20.69 14.25 6.66
N PRO A 117 21.64 14.87 5.93
CA PRO A 117 22.41 15.99 6.44
C PRO A 117 21.57 17.25 6.70
N ASN A 118 20.36 17.32 6.10
CA ASN A 118 19.42 18.41 6.28
C ASN A 118 18.41 18.16 7.40
N ALA A 119 18.49 17.00 8.08
CA ALA A 119 17.59 16.72 9.18
C ALA A 119 17.79 17.76 10.31
N VAL A 120 16.70 18.45 10.64
CA VAL A 120 16.73 19.46 11.71
C VAL A 120 16.78 18.77 13.06
N HIS A 121 17.85 18.98 13.81
CA HIS A 121 17.98 18.55 15.18
C HIS A 121 17.81 19.77 16.11
N SER A 122 16.79 19.74 16.97
CA SER A 122 16.65 20.74 18.02
C SER A 122 17.52 20.38 19.21
N ASN A 123 18.34 21.32 19.70
CA ASN A 123 19.12 21.15 20.93
C ASN A 123 18.25 21.27 22.19
N ILE A 124 17.07 21.85 22.06
CA ILE A 124 16.10 22.02 23.14
C ILE A 124 14.90 21.14 22.81
N THR A 125 14.61 20.15 23.63
CA THR A 125 13.53 19.20 23.40
C THR A 125 12.69 18.99 24.67
N GLY A 126 11.46 18.54 24.47
CA GLY A 126 10.70 17.84 25.49
C GLY A 126 10.62 16.35 25.17
N GLU A 127 10.08 15.58 26.07
CA GLU A 127 9.94 14.12 25.99
C GLU A 127 8.47 13.73 25.78
N VAL A 128 8.18 12.94 24.75
CA VAL A 128 6.86 12.34 24.58
C VAL A 128 6.96 10.84 24.75
N LYS A 129 6.25 10.33 25.76
CA LYS A 129 6.13 8.90 26.04
C LYS A 129 4.82 8.37 25.48
N LEU A 130 4.87 7.22 24.81
CA LEU A 130 3.69 6.57 24.25
C LEU A 130 3.37 5.29 25.03
N GLN A 131 2.13 5.21 25.50
CA GLN A 131 1.56 4.01 26.11
C GLN A 131 0.35 3.58 25.27
N VAL A 132 0.62 2.93 24.16
CA VAL A 132 -0.37 2.59 23.16
C VAL A 132 -0.33 1.09 22.87
N THR A 133 -1.50 0.51 22.72
CA THR A 133 -1.70 -0.90 22.31
C THR A 133 -2.43 -0.94 20.99
N PRO A 134 -1.96 -1.71 20.00
CA PRO A 134 -0.72 -2.50 19.95
C PRO A 134 0.54 -1.63 19.81
N ASP A 135 1.64 -2.06 20.44
CA ASP A 135 2.90 -1.32 20.50
C ASP A 135 3.70 -1.28 19.18
N ARG A 136 3.27 -2.03 18.19
CA ARG A 136 3.84 -2.07 16.82
C ARG A 136 3.29 -0.98 15.90
N ALA A 137 2.31 -0.19 16.36
CA ALA A 137 1.69 0.85 15.55
C ALA A 137 2.70 1.93 15.15
N ALA A 138 2.58 2.44 13.92
CA ALA A 138 3.36 3.56 13.43
C ALA A 138 2.99 4.85 14.15
N VAL A 139 3.97 5.69 14.37
CA VAL A 139 3.83 7.02 14.98
C VAL A 139 4.24 8.07 13.97
N PHE A 140 3.38 9.04 13.77
CA PHE A 140 3.65 10.21 12.94
C PHE A 140 3.57 11.45 13.82
N VAL A 141 4.48 12.38 13.56
CA VAL A 141 4.51 13.71 14.19
C VAL A 141 4.48 14.74 13.07
N ASP A 142 3.49 15.60 13.10
CA ASP A 142 3.30 16.65 12.07
C ASP A 142 3.32 16.07 10.64
N GLY A 143 2.68 14.91 10.47
CA GLY A 143 2.59 14.17 9.21
C GLY A 143 3.84 13.38 8.82
N LYS A 144 4.95 13.48 9.57
CA LYS A 144 6.19 12.75 9.29
C LYS A 144 6.32 11.50 10.16
N TYR A 145 6.75 10.40 9.56
CA TYR A 145 7.01 9.17 10.31
C TYR A 145 8.10 9.38 11.35
N ALA A 146 7.78 9.14 12.61
CA ALA A 146 8.69 9.26 13.74
C ALA A 146 9.28 7.92 14.18
N GLY A 147 8.58 6.82 13.96
CA GLY A 147 8.95 5.49 14.41
C GLY A 147 7.72 4.65 14.73
N TYR A 148 7.86 3.71 15.64
CA TYR A 148 6.72 2.90 16.12
C TYR A 148 6.63 2.96 17.65
N VAL A 149 5.44 2.69 18.19
CA VAL A 149 5.11 2.91 19.61
C VAL A 149 6.13 2.28 20.58
N HIS A 150 6.54 1.03 20.34
CA HIS A 150 7.50 0.35 21.20
C HIS A 150 8.83 1.10 21.39
N GLN A 151 9.25 1.92 20.41
CA GLN A 151 10.46 2.74 20.52
C GLN A 151 10.32 3.82 21.59
N PHE A 152 9.10 4.26 21.90
CA PHE A 152 8.80 5.41 22.75
C PHE A 152 8.03 5.05 24.04
N GLY A 153 7.77 3.77 24.28
CA GLY A 153 6.91 3.29 25.37
C GLY A 153 7.61 2.79 26.64
N GLY A 154 8.94 2.61 26.60
CA GLY A 154 9.71 2.03 27.71
C GLY A 154 10.04 3.01 28.84
N VAL A 155 10.61 2.48 29.96
CA VAL A 155 10.97 3.29 31.15
C VAL A 155 11.97 4.40 30.82
N LYS A 156 12.90 4.15 29.88
CA LYS A 156 13.93 5.11 29.45
C LYS A 156 13.82 5.47 27.96
N ARG A 157 12.63 5.26 27.38
CA ARG A 157 12.39 5.48 25.96
C ARG A 157 11.31 6.52 25.82
N ALA A 158 11.66 7.67 25.33
CA ALA A 158 10.75 8.73 24.98
C ALA A 158 11.16 9.29 23.64
N MET A 159 10.22 9.80 22.90
CA MET A 159 10.46 10.55 21.69
C MET A 159 10.88 11.96 22.09
N LEU A 160 12.03 12.41 21.61
CA LEU A 160 12.47 13.78 21.78
C LEU A 160 11.85 14.63 20.66
N ILE A 161 11.18 15.70 21.04
CA ILE A 161 10.45 16.58 20.13
C ILE A 161 10.73 18.03 20.48
N ALA A 162 10.76 18.93 19.50
CA ALA A 162 10.92 20.35 19.75
C ALA A 162 9.77 20.90 20.62
N PRO A 163 9.99 21.94 21.41
CA PRO A 163 8.90 22.62 22.10
C PRO A 163 7.90 23.23 21.11
N GLY A 164 6.62 23.14 21.41
CA GLY A 164 5.56 23.65 20.54
C GLY A 164 4.30 22.80 20.54
N LYS A 165 3.40 23.12 19.63
CA LYS A 165 2.22 22.30 19.31
C LYS A 165 2.61 21.26 18.26
N HIS A 166 2.21 20.04 18.47
CA HIS A 166 2.46 18.93 17.55
C HIS A 166 1.22 18.09 17.37
N HIS A 167 1.01 17.65 16.15
CA HIS A 167 -0.04 16.70 15.80
C HIS A 167 0.54 15.29 15.81
N ILE A 168 0.00 14.43 16.66
CA ILE A 168 0.41 13.01 16.78
C ILE A 168 -0.67 12.16 16.12
N LYS A 169 -0.26 11.37 15.13
CA LYS A 169 -1.09 10.33 14.52
C LYS A 169 -0.47 8.97 14.78
N ILE A 170 -1.29 8.01 15.19
CA ILE A 170 -0.89 6.62 15.43
C ILE A 170 -1.75 5.73 14.54
N ALA A 171 -1.10 4.95 13.70
CA ALA A 171 -1.77 4.14 12.68
C ALA A 171 -1.21 2.72 12.64
N LEU A 172 -2.11 1.75 12.44
CA LEU A 172 -1.76 0.35 12.25
C LEU A 172 -2.77 -0.29 11.29
N PRO A 173 -2.32 -1.03 10.26
CA PRO A 173 -3.23 -1.77 9.39
C PRO A 173 -4.18 -2.68 10.17
N GLY A 174 -5.48 -2.60 9.85
CA GLY A 174 -6.54 -3.33 10.54
C GLY A 174 -7.04 -2.69 11.84
N TYR A 175 -6.59 -1.47 12.16
CA TYR A 175 -7.04 -0.69 13.31
C TYR A 175 -7.50 0.70 12.87
N ARG A 176 -8.38 1.32 13.67
CA ARG A 176 -8.74 2.72 13.50
C ARG A 176 -7.55 3.60 13.89
N GLU A 177 -7.28 4.61 13.08
CA GLU A 177 -6.24 5.59 13.39
C GLU A 177 -6.62 6.40 14.63
N PHE A 178 -5.62 6.75 15.42
CA PHE A 178 -5.76 7.65 16.56
C PHE A 178 -4.98 8.93 16.27
N GLU A 179 -5.62 10.07 16.45
CA GLU A 179 -5.01 11.39 16.26
C GLU A 179 -5.24 12.25 17.49
N THR A 180 -4.24 13.05 17.86
CA THR A 180 -4.33 14.00 18.95
C THR A 180 -3.31 15.11 18.79
N ASP A 181 -3.68 16.31 19.26
CA ASP A 181 -2.77 17.44 19.37
C ASP A 181 -2.19 17.50 20.79
N ILE A 182 -0.90 17.73 20.86
CA ILE A 182 -0.18 17.89 22.12
C ILE A 182 0.59 19.22 22.10
N THR A 183 0.78 19.80 23.28
CA THR A 183 1.70 20.92 23.47
C THR A 183 2.83 20.46 24.35
N VAL A 184 4.06 20.60 23.89
CA VAL A 184 5.28 20.19 24.58
C VAL A 184 6.10 21.43 24.94
N GLN A 185 6.52 21.53 26.19
CA GLN A 185 7.47 22.57 26.62
C GLN A 185 8.88 21.99 26.72
N ALA A 186 9.87 22.87 26.75
CA ALA A 186 11.25 22.48 26.94
C ALA A 186 11.42 21.68 28.23
N ASN A 187 12.11 20.53 28.16
CA ASN A 187 12.35 19.60 29.27
C ASN A 187 11.07 19.02 29.93
N GLN A 188 9.92 19.24 29.31
CA GLN A 188 8.66 18.66 29.78
C GLN A 188 8.54 17.19 29.33
N LYS A 189 7.91 16.38 30.16
CA LYS A 189 7.49 15.01 29.82
C LYS A 189 5.98 14.97 29.62
N VAL A 190 5.55 14.60 28.42
CA VAL A 190 4.16 14.39 28.06
C VAL A 190 3.93 12.89 27.84
N THR A 191 2.81 12.35 28.28
CA THR A 191 2.43 10.95 28.01
C THR A 191 1.14 10.90 27.22
N VAL A 192 1.18 10.22 26.07
CA VAL A 192 -0.01 9.87 25.29
C VAL A 192 -0.36 8.42 25.57
N LYS A 193 -1.58 8.19 26.05
CA LYS A 193 -2.08 6.86 26.38
C LYS A 193 -3.37 6.58 25.63
N THR A 194 -3.40 5.49 24.88
CA THR A 194 -4.60 5.03 24.16
C THR A 194 -4.51 3.55 23.81
N GLU A 195 -5.65 2.99 23.38
CA GLU A 195 -5.73 1.67 22.79
C GLU A 195 -6.41 1.82 21.42
N LEU A 196 -5.78 1.29 20.37
CA LEU A 196 -6.33 1.34 19.04
C LEU A 196 -7.45 0.30 18.92
N ALA A 197 -8.63 0.75 18.54
CA ALA A 197 -9.74 -0.15 18.25
C ALA A 197 -9.51 -0.86 16.90
N PRO A 198 -9.77 -2.18 16.81
CA PRO A 198 -9.78 -2.85 15.52
C PRO A 198 -10.74 -2.13 14.56
N ALA A 199 -10.31 -1.98 13.29
CA ALA A 199 -11.22 -1.55 12.25
C ALA A 199 -12.24 -2.69 12.06
N SER A 200 -13.49 -2.50 12.55
CA SER A 200 -14.54 -3.42 12.16
C SER A 200 -14.70 -3.29 10.65
N ILE A 201 -14.62 -4.41 9.95
CA ILE A 201 -15.17 -4.52 8.61
C ILE A 201 -16.68 -4.45 8.87
N ALA A 202 -17.24 -3.24 8.93
CA ALA A 202 -18.67 -3.09 8.78
C ALA A 202 -18.93 -3.66 7.39
N ALA A 203 -19.51 -4.86 7.34
CA ALA A 203 -20.22 -5.29 6.17
C ALA A 203 -21.22 -4.17 5.91
N GLU A 204 -20.97 -3.34 4.89
CA GLU A 204 -22.02 -2.57 4.27
C GLU A 204 -22.98 -3.62 3.70
N GLY A 205 -23.88 -4.04 4.58
CA GLY A 205 -25.02 -4.84 4.22
C GLY A 205 -25.81 -4.05 3.21
N SER A 206 -25.73 -4.48 1.97
CA SER A 206 -26.64 -4.12 0.92
C SER A 206 -28.08 -4.23 1.48
N GLU A 207 -28.67 -3.12 1.84
CA GLU A 207 -30.12 -3.03 1.86
C GLU A 207 -30.61 -3.13 0.42
N LEU A 208 -30.79 -4.35 -0.04
CA LEU A 208 -31.63 -4.62 -1.18
C LEU A 208 -33.08 -4.49 -0.70
N LYS A 209 -33.68 -3.35 -1.00
CA LYS A 209 -35.13 -3.17 -1.06
C LYS A 209 -35.60 -3.45 -2.48
#